data_7fbd5a3f3ea1e54556c608d8847f2ff5
#
_entry.id   7fbd5a3f3ea1e54556c608d8847f2ff5
#
_cell.length_a   1.000
_cell.length_b   1.000
_cell.length_c   1.000
_cell.angle_alpha   90.00
_cell.angle_beta   90.00
_cell.angle_gamma   90.00
#
_symmetry.space_group_name_H-M   'P 1'
#
loop_
_entity.id
_entity.type
_entity.pdbx_description
1 polymer ?
#
loop_
_entity_poly.entity_id
_entity_poly.type
_entity_poly.pdbx_seq_one_letter_code
_entity_poly.pdbx_strand_id
1 'polypeptide(L)'
;MSTATLPGQPAPAPVAKETTVGNYFVANYPPFSFWQPERLGEATAALKRAPAPGTPLGLYLHIPFCRKRCHFCYFRVYTDKDSTAIKGYLDLAVRELQLYAAQPFIGGRKPQFVYFGGGTPSYLSEAQLQHLAGQMKAVLPWDEAQEVTFECEPGTLTDHKLKVIRDLGVTRLSLGVENFNDHVLDINGRAHRSREIRRAYNFARELDFPQVNIDLIAGMVEETEANWRDCVRQTIELAPDSVTIYQMEVPYNTHIYQEMKAQGRLVAPVADWNTKREWVRYAFAELERAGYKIASGYTAVKEPERTHFVYRDSLWRGADLVGLGVASFSHVGGTHFQNQHDFEPYVAMLREGRLPLCRALTPTPEERLIREIVLQFKLGQISRAYFQKKFGVDVASRFADTLGDLQAEGFLVTDGDA
;
A
#
# COMPACT_ATOMS: atom_id res chain seq x y z
N MET A 1 -35.75 -39.36 9.33
CA MET A 1 -35.74 -39.38 7.86
C MET A 1 -34.32 -39.21 7.41
N SER A 2 -33.70 -40.24 6.89
CA SER A 2 -32.29 -40.26 6.45
C SER A 2 -32.25 -39.64 5.07
N THR A 3 -31.54 -38.50 4.89
CA THR A 3 -31.28 -37.89 3.58
C THR A 3 -30.12 -38.66 2.93
N ALA A 4 -30.47 -39.48 1.94
CA ALA A 4 -29.47 -40.15 1.11
C ALA A 4 -28.75 -39.12 0.23
N THR A 5 -27.45 -38.99 0.42
CA THR A 5 -26.54 -38.23 -0.45
C THR A 5 -26.37 -38.96 -1.77
N LEU A 6 -26.58 -38.27 -2.89
CA LEU A 6 -26.33 -38.80 -4.24
C LEU A 6 -24.80 -39.00 -4.43
N PRO A 7 -24.36 -40.10 -5.03
CA PRO A 7 -22.93 -40.32 -5.27
C PRO A 7 -22.43 -39.39 -6.36
N GLY A 8 -21.40 -38.57 -6.05
CA GLY A 8 -20.69 -37.73 -7.02
C GLY A 8 -20.65 -36.22 -6.73
N GLN A 9 -21.24 -35.74 -5.66
CA GLN A 9 -21.00 -34.38 -5.23
C GLN A 9 -19.74 -34.31 -4.34
N PRO A 10 -18.78 -33.39 -4.60
CA PRO A 10 -17.68 -33.15 -3.67
C PRO A 10 -18.25 -32.74 -2.31
N ALA A 11 -17.65 -33.21 -1.23
CA ALA A 11 -18.03 -32.78 0.11
C ALA A 11 -18.02 -31.24 0.19
N PRO A 12 -19.02 -30.62 0.84
CA PRO A 12 -19.00 -29.18 1.03
C PRO A 12 -17.69 -28.79 1.72
N ALA A 13 -17.01 -27.75 1.19
CA ALA A 13 -15.80 -27.23 1.81
C ALA A 13 -16.09 -26.88 3.29
N PRO A 14 -15.15 -27.14 4.21
CA PRO A 14 -15.34 -26.80 5.61
C PRO A 14 -15.60 -25.30 5.73
N VAL A 15 -16.63 -24.95 6.50
CA VAL A 15 -16.95 -23.53 6.79
C VAL A 15 -15.87 -23.02 7.73
N ALA A 16 -15.13 -22.00 7.29
CA ALA A 16 -14.09 -21.37 8.10
C ALA A 16 -14.68 -20.87 9.44
N LYS A 17 -13.99 -21.13 10.55
CA LYS A 17 -14.39 -20.58 11.85
C LYS A 17 -14.29 -19.06 11.83
N GLU A 18 -15.32 -18.38 12.32
CA GLU A 18 -15.25 -16.94 12.52
C GLU A 18 -14.23 -16.60 13.62
N THR A 19 -13.33 -15.66 13.34
CA THR A 19 -12.41 -15.13 14.34
C THR A 19 -12.98 -13.87 14.97
N THR A 20 -12.90 -13.75 16.28
CA THR A 20 -13.22 -12.52 17.05
C THR A 20 -12.02 -11.58 17.16
N VAL A 21 -10.84 -12.02 16.75
CA VAL A 21 -9.61 -11.22 16.77
C VAL A 21 -9.69 -10.14 15.71
N GLY A 22 -9.23 -8.92 16.03
CA GLY A 22 -9.12 -7.82 15.07
C GLY A 22 -8.14 -8.17 13.94
N ASN A 23 -8.27 -7.50 12.81
CA ASN A 23 -7.30 -7.65 11.73
C ASN A 23 -5.93 -7.13 12.18
N TYR A 24 -4.94 -8.01 12.11
CA TYR A 24 -3.55 -7.59 12.26
C TYR A 24 -2.95 -7.41 10.87
N PHE A 25 -2.74 -6.15 10.47
CA PHE A 25 -2.12 -5.85 9.19
C PHE A 25 -0.61 -6.11 9.26
N VAL A 26 -0.19 -7.25 8.73
CA VAL A 26 1.24 -7.57 8.62
C VAL A 26 1.80 -6.79 7.42
N ALA A 27 2.30 -5.57 7.67
CA ALA A 27 2.94 -4.77 6.63
C ALA A 27 4.30 -5.34 6.19
N ASN A 28 5.03 -5.95 7.12
CA ASN A 28 6.32 -6.58 6.89
C ASN A 28 6.64 -7.61 7.97
N TYR A 29 7.59 -8.52 7.67
CA TYR A 29 8.16 -9.49 8.61
C TYR A 29 9.68 -9.54 8.45
N PRO A 30 10.49 -9.56 9.53
CA PRO A 30 10.09 -9.33 10.92
C PRO A 30 9.48 -7.93 11.15
N PRO A 31 8.65 -7.77 12.22
CA PRO A 31 8.00 -6.49 12.52
C PRO A 31 8.98 -5.32 12.68
N PHE A 32 8.54 -4.10 12.41
CA PHE A 32 9.36 -2.88 12.48
C PHE A 32 9.99 -2.64 13.86
N SER A 33 9.45 -3.19 14.95
CA SER A 33 10.00 -3.14 16.31
C SER A 33 11.33 -3.86 16.46
N PHE A 34 11.66 -4.77 15.54
CA PHE A 34 12.94 -5.50 15.52
C PHE A 34 14.07 -4.72 14.81
N TRP A 35 13.74 -3.63 14.14
CA TRP A 35 14.74 -2.83 13.43
C TRP A 35 15.43 -1.88 14.40
N GLN A 36 16.75 -1.87 14.42
CA GLN A 36 17.53 -1.19 15.43
C GLN A 36 18.54 -0.21 14.82
N PRO A 37 18.81 0.93 15.48
CA PRO A 37 19.82 1.89 15.05
C PRO A 37 21.23 1.29 14.99
N GLU A 38 21.57 0.37 15.91
CA GLU A 38 22.86 -0.30 16.01
C GLU A 38 23.16 -1.18 14.78
N ARG A 39 22.14 -1.52 14.01
CA ARG A 39 22.24 -2.34 12.81
C ARG A 39 22.38 -1.54 11.50
N LEU A 40 22.57 -0.23 11.57
CA LEU A 40 22.75 0.64 10.37
C LEU A 40 23.94 0.23 9.50
N GLY A 41 24.96 -0.41 10.08
CA GLY A 41 26.06 -1.01 9.33
C GLY A 41 25.61 -2.05 8.29
N GLU A 42 24.53 -2.76 8.55
CA GLU A 42 23.95 -3.75 7.62
C GLU A 42 23.35 -3.10 6.37
N ALA A 43 22.64 -1.98 6.55
CA ALA A 43 22.11 -1.20 5.42
C ALA A 43 23.25 -0.65 4.56
N THR A 44 24.28 -0.09 5.19
CA THR A 44 25.48 0.41 4.48
C THR A 44 26.18 -0.72 3.71
N ALA A 45 26.30 -1.91 4.30
CA ALA A 45 26.88 -3.08 3.65
C ALA A 45 26.01 -3.56 2.48
N ALA A 46 24.67 -3.55 2.61
CA ALA A 46 23.75 -3.92 1.54
C ALA A 46 23.89 -2.97 0.34
N LEU A 47 23.95 -1.66 0.57
CA LEU A 47 24.08 -0.64 -0.47
C LEU A 47 25.42 -0.75 -1.25
N LYS A 48 26.48 -1.25 -0.62
CA LYS A 48 27.81 -1.44 -1.25
C LYS A 48 27.92 -2.72 -2.05
N ARG A 49 26.97 -3.64 -1.98
CA ARG A 49 26.97 -4.90 -2.73
C ARG A 49 26.31 -4.71 -4.10
N ALA A 50 26.83 -5.40 -5.11
CA ALA A 50 26.13 -5.49 -6.38
C ALA A 50 24.76 -6.17 -6.19
N PRO A 51 23.73 -5.77 -6.97
CA PRO A 51 22.41 -6.37 -6.87
C PRO A 51 22.41 -7.83 -7.32
N ALA A 52 21.52 -8.64 -6.77
CA ALA A 52 21.29 -9.98 -7.28
C ALA A 52 20.68 -9.92 -8.70
N PRO A 53 21.19 -10.73 -9.66
CA PRO A 53 20.67 -10.74 -11.01
C PRO A 53 19.16 -11.01 -11.06
N GLY A 54 18.44 -10.28 -11.90
CA GLY A 54 17.01 -10.47 -12.12
C GLY A 54 16.09 -9.97 -11.00
N THR A 55 16.63 -9.41 -9.91
CA THR A 55 15.80 -8.80 -8.86
C THR A 55 15.25 -7.45 -9.33
N PRO A 56 13.92 -7.26 -9.35
CA PRO A 56 13.32 -5.97 -9.70
C PRO A 56 13.76 -4.86 -8.76
N LEU A 57 13.91 -3.64 -9.27
CA LEU A 57 14.14 -2.44 -8.48
C LEU A 57 12.89 -1.57 -8.49
N GLY A 58 12.44 -1.17 -7.33
CA GLY A 58 11.39 -0.17 -7.13
C GLY A 58 11.91 1.11 -6.53
N LEU A 59 11.19 2.18 -6.78
CA LEU A 59 11.40 3.49 -6.17
C LEU A 59 10.10 3.95 -5.50
N TYR A 60 10.18 4.30 -4.22
CA TYR A 60 9.09 4.92 -3.48
C TYR A 60 9.49 6.33 -3.07
N LEU A 61 8.61 7.32 -3.31
CA LEU A 61 8.80 8.67 -2.79
C LEU A 61 7.70 9.01 -1.80
N HIS A 62 8.09 9.29 -0.57
CA HIS A 62 7.20 9.78 0.45
C HIS A 62 7.03 11.31 0.37
N ILE A 63 5.80 11.76 0.14
CA ILE A 63 5.44 13.17 0.15
C ILE A 63 4.58 13.43 1.39
N PRO A 64 5.16 13.96 2.48
CA PRO A 64 4.51 14.01 3.78
C PRO A 64 3.57 15.20 3.97
N PHE A 65 3.20 15.90 2.90
CA PHE A 65 2.40 17.12 3.00
C PHE A 65 0.93 16.85 2.73
N CYS A 66 0.06 17.48 3.54
CA CYS A 66 -1.40 17.41 3.37
C CYS A 66 -2.02 18.78 3.61
N ARG A 67 -3.13 19.05 2.92
CA ARG A 67 -3.94 20.25 3.19
C ARG A 67 -4.60 20.20 4.58
N LYS A 68 -5.05 19.00 4.99
CA LYS A 68 -5.68 18.70 6.27
C LYS A 68 -5.31 17.27 6.68
N ARG A 69 -5.09 17.02 7.97
CA ARG A 69 -4.89 15.68 8.48
C ARG A 69 -6.24 15.00 8.73
N CYS A 70 -6.46 13.85 8.13
CA CYS A 70 -7.63 13.00 8.41
C CYS A 70 -7.56 12.49 9.85
N HIS A 71 -8.71 12.30 10.52
CA HIS A 71 -8.76 11.93 11.94
C HIS A 71 -8.26 10.50 12.20
N PHE A 72 -8.33 9.63 11.20
CA PHE A 72 -7.85 8.25 11.24
C PHE A 72 -6.39 8.10 10.76
N CYS A 73 -5.76 9.16 10.26
CA CYS A 73 -4.44 9.05 9.64
C CYS A 73 -3.35 8.78 10.69
N TYR A 74 -2.64 7.67 10.54
CA TYR A 74 -1.50 7.31 11.37
C TYR A 74 -0.13 7.61 10.72
N PHE A 75 -0.14 8.08 9.47
CA PHE A 75 1.09 8.48 8.80
C PHE A 75 1.69 9.76 9.39
N ARG A 76 3.00 9.90 9.23
CA ARG A 76 3.69 11.15 9.54
C ARG A 76 3.39 12.15 8.43
N VAL A 77 2.57 13.16 8.72
CA VAL A 77 2.17 14.20 7.77
C VAL A 77 2.34 15.59 8.38
N TYR A 78 2.59 16.57 7.52
CA TYR A 78 2.77 17.97 7.88
C TYR A 78 1.73 18.82 7.13
N THR A 79 1.01 19.66 7.87
CA THR A 79 -0.02 20.57 7.35
C THR A 79 0.37 22.03 7.52
N ASP A 80 1.53 22.28 8.10
CA ASP A 80 2.07 23.60 8.50
C ASP A 80 3.25 24.09 7.65
N LYS A 81 3.66 23.32 6.62
CA LYS A 81 4.80 23.66 5.79
C LYS A 81 4.38 24.58 4.62
N ASP A 82 5.09 25.69 4.48
CA ASP A 82 4.91 26.62 3.36
C ASP A 82 5.57 26.10 2.06
N SER A 83 5.33 26.82 0.96
CA SER A 83 5.85 26.46 -0.36
C SER A 83 7.37 26.40 -0.41
N THR A 84 8.07 27.22 0.38
CA THR A 84 9.54 27.25 0.45
C THR A 84 10.08 26.01 1.14
N ALA A 85 9.49 25.63 2.28
CA ALA A 85 9.84 24.41 2.99
C ALA A 85 9.55 23.15 2.16
N ILE A 86 8.41 23.13 1.47
CA ILE A 86 8.06 22.05 0.54
C ILE A 86 9.10 21.94 -0.58
N LYS A 87 9.42 23.05 -1.26
CA LYS A 87 10.45 23.05 -2.31
C LYS A 87 11.80 22.55 -1.78
N GLY A 88 12.23 23.05 -0.63
CA GLY A 88 13.47 22.60 0.00
C GLY A 88 13.48 21.08 0.29
N TYR A 89 12.36 20.53 0.73
CA TYR A 89 12.22 19.08 0.93
C TYR A 89 12.32 18.31 -0.38
N LEU A 90 11.67 18.77 -1.46
CA LEU A 90 11.72 18.12 -2.77
C LEU A 90 13.14 18.11 -3.35
N ASP A 91 13.86 19.23 -3.24
CA ASP A 91 15.26 19.33 -3.66
C ASP A 91 16.15 18.35 -2.86
N LEU A 92 15.89 18.16 -1.56
CA LEU A 92 16.59 17.18 -0.73
C LEU A 92 16.22 15.74 -1.05
N ALA A 93 14.98 15.44 -1.42
CA ALA A 93 14.59 14.11 -1.89
C ALA A 93 15.31 13.74 -3.21
N VAL A 94 15.50 14.70 -4.11
CA VAL A 94 16.37 14.53 -5.30
C VAL A 94 17.81 14.27 -4.88
N ARG A 95 18.32 15.01 -3.90
CA ARG A 95 19.68 14.79 -3.37
C ARG A 95 19.84 13.42 -2.75
N GLU A 96 18.83 12.93 -2.03
CA GLU A 96 18.79 11.59 -1.49
C GLU A 96 18.89 10.54 -2.62
N LEU A 97 18.10 10.70 -3.69
CA LEU A 97 18.15 9.82 -4.85
C LEU A 97 19.56 9.80 -5.49
N GLN A 98 20.22 10.97 -5.59
CA GLN A 98 21.61 11.05 -6.08
C GLN A 98 22.58 10.23 -5.21
N LEU A 99 22.41 10.29 -3.88
CA LEU A 99 23.24 9.51 -2.95
C LEU A 99 23.00 8.01 -3.11
N TYR A 100 21.78 7.56 -3.36
CA TYR A 100 21.47 6.17 -3.67
C TYR A 100 21.98 5.76 -5.05
N ALA A 101 21.81 6.60 -6.08
CA ALA A 101 22.25 6.30 -7.44
C ALA A 101 23.77 6.10 -7.54
N ALA A 102 24.54 6.75 -6.66
CA ALA A 102 25.98 6.57 -6.54
C ALA A 102 26.40 5.24 -5.86
N GLN A 103 25.46 4.47 -5.29
CA GLN A 103 25.81 3.22 -4.62
C GLN A 103 25.96 2.06 -5.62
N PRO A 104 26.91 1.14 -5.39
CA PRO A 104 27.10 -0.06 -6.22
C PRO A 104 25.83 -0.90 -6.39
N PHE A 105 24.94 -0.91 -5.38
CA PHE A 105 23.65 -1.57 -5.42
C PHE A 105 22.77 -1.13 -6.60
N ILE A 106 22.77 0.14 -6.99
CA ILE A 106 22.01 0.58 -8.18
C ILE A 106 22.64 0.00 -9.45
N GLY A 107 23.96 0.07 -9.62
CA GLY A 107 24.69 -0.63 -10.68
C GLY A 107 24.13 -0.41 -12.10
N GLY A 108 23.57 0.77 -12.38
CA GLY A 108 22.95 1.09 -13.67
C GLY A 108 21.54 0.51 -13.88
N ARG A 109 20.93 -0.13 -12.84
CA ARG A 109 19.54 -0.60 -12.93
C ARG A 109 18.58 0.57 -13.06
N LYS A 110 17.50 0.36 -13.83
CA LYS A 110 16.35 1.25 -13.92
C LYS A 110 15.21 0.72 -13.05
N PRO A 111 14.39 1.60 -12.42
CA PRO A 111 13.21 1.16 -11.69
C PRO A 111 12.22 0.47 -12.62
N GLN A 112 11.69 -0.68 -12.19
CA GLN A 112 10.58 -1.35 -12.87
C GLN A 112 9.23 -0.86 -12.38
N PHE A 113 9.18 -0.28 -11.20
CA PHE A 113 8.01 0.38 -10.65
C PHE A 113 8.41 1.60 -9.81
N VAL A 114 7.57 2.63 -9.86
CA VAL A 114 7.72 3.87 -9.10
C VAL A 114 6.43 4.18 -8.38
N TYR A 115 6.51 4.65 -7.14
CA TYR A 115 5.35 4.95 -6.34
C TYR A 115 5.49 6.30 -5.62
N PHE A 116 4.57 7.21 -5.90
CA PHE A 116 4.45 8.48 -5.19
C PHE A 116 3.33 8.35 -4.16
N GLY A 117 3.68 8.37 -2.88
CA GLY A 117 2.72 8.15 -1.81
C GLY A 117 3.02 8.94 -0.54
N GLY A 118 2.31 8.61 0.53
CA GLY A 118 2.56 9.11 1.88
C GLY A 118 1.44 9.97 2.46
N GLY A 119 1.61 11.29 2.47
CA GLY A 119 0.58 12.23 2.88
C GLY A 119 -0.43 12.46 1.75
N THR A 120 -0.14 13.41 0.89
CA THR A 120 -0.95 13.70 -0.29
C THR A 120 -0.05 14.18 -1.43
N PRO A 121 0.47 13.28 -2.28
CA PRO A 121 1.31 13.68 -3.41
C PRO A 121 0.65 14.72 -4.32
N SER A 122 -0.66 14.61 -4.54
CA SER A 122 -1.44 15.56 -5.34
C SER A 122 -1.64 16.93 -4.67
N TYR A 123 -1.17 17.14 -3.43
CA TYR A 123 -1.11 18.46 -2.78
C TYR A 123 -0.07 19.36 -3.42
N LEU A 124 1.00 18.82 -3.97
CA LEU A 124 2.02 19.57 -4.67
C LEU A 124 1.43 20.37 -5.84
N SER A 125 1.99 21.57 -6.09
CA SER A 125 1.62 22.34 -7.28
C SER A 125 2.14 21.67 -8.56
N GLU A 126 1.55 22.02 -9.70
CA GLU A 126 1.97 21.51 -11.00
C GLU A 126 3.47 21.78 -11.26
N ALA A 127 3.93 22.97 -10.95
CA ALA A 127 5.34 23.37 -11.10
C ALA A 127 6.26 22.52 -10.19
N GLN A 128 5.84 22.23 -8.94
CA GLN A 128 6.59 21.38 -8.03
C GLN A 128 6.64 19.94 -8.53
N LEU A 129 5.54 19.40 -9.07
CA LEU A 129 5.49 18.06 -9.64
C LEU A 129 6.40 17.92 -10.87
N GLN A 130 6.34 18.88 -11.79
CA GLN A 130 7.19 18.89 -13.00
C GLN A 130 8.67 19.01 -12.63
N HIS A 131 9.01 19.92 -11.71
CA HIS A 131 10.38 20.09 -11.24
C HIS A 131 10.91 18.82 -10.60
N LEU A 132 10.17 18.24 -9.63
CA LEU A 132 10.54 17.03 -8.91
C LEU A 132 10.78 15.86 -9.87
N ALA A 133 9.77 15.53 -10.69
CA ALA A 133 9.85 14.40 -11.61
C ALA A 133 10.96 14.57 -12.65
N GLY A 134 11.14 15.79 -13.18
CA GLY A 134 12.22 16.09 -14.12
C GLY A 134 13.60 15.88 -13.51
N GLN A 135 13.82 16.38 -12.28
CA GLN A 135 15.09 16.21 -11.57
C GLN A 135 15.35 14.73 -11.19
N MET A 136 14.33 14.02 -10.72
CA MET A 136 14.47 12.60 -10.36
C MET A 136 14.74 11.73 -11.59
N LYS A 137 14.03 11.94 -12.71
CA LYS A 137 14.25 11.22 -13.97
C LYS A 137 15.64 11.46 -14.54
N ALA A 138 16.23 12.66 -14.35
CA ALA A 138 17.60 12.93 -14.76
C ALA A 138 18.63 12.11 -13.97
N VAL A 139 18.32 11.73 -12.73
CA VAL A 139 19.19 10.88 -11.89
C VAL A 139 18.95 9.39 -12.16
N LEU A 140 17.70 8.98 -12.20
CA LEU A 140 17.29 7.57 -12.36
C LEU A 140 16.03 7.51 -13.24
N PRO A 141 16.19 7.37 -14.57
CA PRO A 141 15.06 7.36 -15.50
C PRO A 141 14.18 6.12 -15.31
N TRP A 142 12.85 6.34 -15.41
CA TRP A 142 11.85 5.28 -15.28
C TRP A 142 10.85 5.21 -16.45
N ASP A 143 11.26 5.68 -17.63
CA ASP A 143 10.38 5.67 -18.81
C ASP A 143 10.03 4.25 -19.30
N GLU A 144 10.81 3.25 -18.86
CA GLU A 144 10.58 1.83 -19.11
C GLU A 144 9.90 1.11 -17.93
N ALA A 145 9.47 1.85 -16.88
CA ALA A 145 8.81 1.25 -15.74
C ALA A 145 7.45 0.63 -16.14
N GLN A 146 7.19 -0.56 -15.60
CA GLN A 146 5.92 -1.26 -15.81
C GLN A 146 4.75 -0.54 -15.12
N GLU A 147 5.05 0.14 -14.01
CA GLU A 147 4.05 0.88 -13.25
C GLU A 147 4.66 2.15 -12.65
N VAL A 148 3.95 3.27 -12.82
CA VAL A 148 4.18 4.50 -12.06
C VAL A 148 2.88 4.85 -11.37
N THR A 149 2.81 4.60 -10.08
CA THR A 149 1.62 4.87 -9.24
C THR A 149 1.71 6.25 -8.60
N PHE A 150 0.58 6.95 -8.55
CA PHE A 150 0.46 8.26 -7.92
C PHE A 150 -0.80 8.31 -7.04
N GLU A 151 -0.62 8.55 -5.73
CA GLU A 151 -1.73 8.73 -4.78
C GLU A 151 -2.32 10.13 -4.87
N CYS A 152 -3.63 10.22 -4.89
CA CYS A 152 -4.37 11.46 -5.05
C CYS A 152 -5.50 11.60 -4.03
N GLU A 153 -5.62 12.79 -3.47
CA GLU A 153 -6.81 13.24 -2.75
C GLU A 153 -7.69 14.02 -3.74
N PRO A 154 -8.95 13.62 -3.98
CA PRO A 154 -9.79 14.19 -5.03
C PRO A 154 -9.95 15.72 -4.98
N GLY A 155 -9.98 16.32 -3.78
CA GLY A 155 -10.13 17.76 -3.60
C GLY A 155 -8.89 18.59 -3.94
N THR A 156 -7.73 17.97 -4.15
CA THR A 156 -6.50 18.64 -4.59
C THR A 156 -6.31 18.60 -6.10
N LEU A 157 -7.12 17.80 -6.80
CA LEU A 157 -7.01 17.61 -8.24
C LEU A 157 -7.79 18.69 -9.00
N THR A 158 -7.08 19.39 -9.88
CA THR A 158 -7.66 20.20 -10.97
C THR A 158 -7.48 19.44 -12.28
N ASP A 159 -8.24 19.81 -13.31
CA ASP A 159 -8.10 19.21 -14.63
C ASP A 159 -6.67 19.42 -15.19
N HIS A 160 -6.10 20.60 -14.98
CA HIS A 160 -4.73 20.89 -15.39
C HIS A 160 -3.71 20.02 -14.62
N LYS A 161 -3.90 19.85 -13.32
CA LYS A 161 -3.01 18.98 -12.52
C LYS A 161 -3.08 17.51 -12.94
N LEU A 162 -4.27 16.99 -13.26
CA LEU A 162 -4.41 15.64 -13.78
C LEU A 162 -3.68 15.45 -15.11
N LYS A 163 -3.71 16.46 -16.02
CA LYS A 163 -2.90 16.44 -17.25
C LYS A 163 -1.41 16.36 -16.91
N VAL A 164 -0.92 17.24 -16.02
CA VAL A 164 0.48 17.18 -15.58
C VAL A 164 0.85 15.82 -15.03
N ILE A 165 0.05 15.24 -14.13
CA ILE A 165 0.30 13.90 -13.56
C ILE A 165 0.36 12.85 -14.68
N ARG A 166 -0.54 12.93 -15.67
CA ARG A 166 -0.52 12.02 -16.83
C ARG A 166 0.76 12.17 -17.66
N ASP A 167 1.17 13.42 -17.93
CA ASP A 167 2.36 13.75 -18.71
C ASP A 167 3.68 13.33 -18.02
N LEU A 168 3.67 13.22 -16.68
CA LEU A 168 4.82 12.67 -15.92
C LEU A 168 5.02 11.16 -16.14
N GLY A 169 4.12 10.50 -16.88
CA GLY A 169 4.19 9.07 -17.16
C GLY A 169 3.51 8.20 -16.11
N VAL A 170 2.60 8.76 -15.33
CA VAL A 170 1.81 7.98 -14.36
C VAL A 170 0.90 7.01 -15.10
N THR A 171 1.00 5.74 -14.75
CA THR A 171 0.22 4.65 -15.35
C THR A 171 -0.91 4.18 -14.44
N ARG A 172 -0.78 4.34 -13.11
CA ARG A 172 -1.78 3.98 -12.12
C ARG A 172 -2.09 5.18 -11.22
N LEU A 173 -3.31 5.71 -11.34
CA LEU A 173 -3.82 6.76 -10.46
C LEU A 173 -4.58 6.10 -9.30
N SER A 174 -4.23 6.39 -8.04
CA SER A 174 -4.94 5.90 -6.86
C SER A 174 -5.69 7.04 -6.20
N LEU A 175 -7.02 6.98 -6.24
CA LEU A 175 -7.89 8.01 -5.68
C LEU A 175 -8.34 7.60 -4.28
N GLY A 176 -7.86 8.31 -3.27
CA GLY A 176 -8.30 8.17 -1.88
C GLY A 176 -9.71 8.74 -1.71
N VAL A 177 -10.71 8.00 -2.17
CA VAL A 177 -12.13 8.35 -2.07
C VAL A 177 -12.63 8.15 -0.65
N GLU A 178 -12.29 7.02 -0.06
CA GLU A 178 -12.63 6.51 1.27
C GLU A 178 -14.13 6.25 1.46
N ASN A 179 -14.99 7.19 1.09
CA ASN A 179 -16.46 7.12 1.14
C ASN A 179 -17.07 8.10 0.15
N PHE A 180 -18.36 7.93 -0.21
CA PHE A 180 -19.12 8.87 -1.05
C PHE A 180 -20.10 9.74 -0.27
N ASN A 181 -20.31 9.48 1.02
CA ASN A 181 -21.20 10.27 1.87
C ASN A 181 -20.47 11.49 2.43
N ASP A 182 -20.92 12.69 2.10
CA ASP A 182 -20.29 13.95 2.48
C ASP A 182 -20.23 14.15 4.00
N HIS A 183 -21.22 13.68 4.75
CA HIS A 183 -21.21 13.73 6.21
C HIS A 183 -20.14 12.81 6.80
N VAL A 184 -20.06 11.55 6.32
CA VAL A 184 -19.04 10.60 6.75
C VAL A 184 -17.64 11.12 6.41
N LEU A 185 -17.45 11.70 5.23
CA LEU A 185 -16.18 12.33 4.85
C LEU A 185 -15.80 13.47 5.79
N ASP A 186 -16.77 14.34 6.11
CA ASP A 186 -16.52 15.52 6.96
C ASP A 186 -16.13 15.16 8.38
N ILE A 187 -16.89 14.29 9.03
CA ILE A 187 -16.65 13.90 10.43
C ILE A 187 -15.33 13.11 10.60
N ASN A 188 -14.87 12.44 9.54
CA ASN A 188 -13.58 11.75 9.52
C ASN A 188 -12.42 12.65 9.07
N GLY A 189 -12.66 13.95 8.89
CA GLY A 189 -11.64 14.95 8.60
C GLY A 189 -11.16 14.97 7.14
N ARG A 190 -11.91 14.37 6.20
CA ARG A 190 -11.58 14.43 4.76
C ARG A 190 -11.77 15.85 4.23
N ALA A 191 -10.88 16.27 3.35
CA ALA A 191 -10.88 17.62 2.82
C ALA A 191 -11.72 17.76 1.53
N HIS A 192 -12.11 16.66 0.91
CA HIS A 192 -12.97 16.62 -0.29
C HIS A 192 -14.41 16.16 0.02
N ARG A 193 -15.27 16.29 -0.98
CA ARG A 193 -16.67 15.84 -0.97
C ARG A 193 -16.95 14.99 -2.22
N SER A 194 -18.11 14.38 -2.28
CA SER A 194 -18.55 13.50 -3.38
C SER A 194 -18.47 14.16 -4.76
N ARG A 195 -18.72 15.47 -4.84
CA ARG A 195 -18.61 16.23 -6.09
C ARG A 195 -17.19 16.24 -6.66
N GLU A 196 -16.17 16.45 -5.80
CA GLU A 196 -14.77 16.42 -6.21
C GLU A 196 -14.33 15.03 -6.67
N ILE A 197 -14.84 13.97 -6.00
CA ILE A 197 -14.59 12.57 -6.40
C ILE A 197 -15.04 12.35 -7.84
N ARG A 198 -16.31 12.65 -8.14
CA ARG A 198 -16.89 12.41 -9.48
C ARG A 198 -16.19 13.21 -10.55
N ARG A 199 -15.91 14.49 -10.29
CA ARG A 199 -15.16 15.34 -11.23
C ARG A 199 -13.78 14.78 -11.52
N ALA A 200 -13.00 14.49 -10.49
CA ALA A 200 -11.63 14.00 -10.64
C ALA A 200 -11.60 12.63 -11.34
N TYR A 201 -12.51 11.73 -10.99
CA TYR A 201 -12.61 10.41 -11.60
C TYR A 201 -12.96 10.52 -13.09
N ASN A 202 -14.02 11.26 -13.44
CA ASN A 202 -14.48 11.39 -14.83
C ASN A 202 -13.39 12.00 -15.72
N PHE A 203 -12.72 13.05 -15.22
CA PHE A 203 -11.64 13.67 -15.98
C PHE A 203 -10.40 12.76 -16.10
N ALA A 204 -10.10 11.97 -15.09
CA ALA A 204 -9.04 10.95 -15.19
C ALA A 204 -9.35 9.90 -16.27
N ARG A 205 -10.62 9.53 -16.43
CA ARG A 205 -11.05 8.61 -17.51
C ARG A 205 -10.94 9.27 -18.91
N GLU A 206 -11.26 10.56 -19.02
CA GLU A 206 -11.07 11.33 -20.26
C GLU A 206 -9.60 11.45 -20.69
N LEU A 207 -8.67 11.40 -19.72
CA LEU A 207 -7.22 11.44 -19.95
C LEU A 207 -6.59 10.07 -20.24
N ASP A 208 -7.38 9.02 -20.33
CA ASP A 208 -6.93 7.66 -20.62
C ASP A 208 -5.78 7.19 -19.71
N PHE A 209 -5.92 7.40 -18.38
CA PHE A 209 -5.00 6.75 -17.44
C PHE A 209 -5.13 5.22 -17.62
N PRO A 210 -4.00 4.50 -17.79
CA PRO A 210 -4.04 3.04 -17.99
C PRO A 210 -4.76 2.29 -16.87
N GLN A 211 -4.66 2.80 -15.63
CA GLN A 211 -5.38 2.27 -14.48
C GLN A 211 -5.84 3.41 -13.56
N VAL A 212 -7.10 3.36 -13.15
CA VAL A 212 -7.65 4.20 -12.08
C VAL A 212 -8.15 3.30 -10.96
N ASN A 213 -7.54 3.43 -9.79
CA ASN A 213 -7.93 2.75 -8.56
C ASN A 213 -8.75 3.67 -7.67
N ILE A 214 -9.76 3.12 -7.01
CA ILE A 214 -10.49 3.78 -5.93
C ILE A 214 -10.15 3.08 -4.61
N ASP A 215 -9.72 3.87 -3.62
CA ASP A 215 -9.51 3.40 -2.25
C ASP A 215 -10.75 3.71 -1.41
N LEU A 216 -11.24 2.70 -0.66
CA LEU A 216 -12.38 2.79 0.26
C LEU A 216 -11.96 2.37 1.65
N ILE A 217 -12.62 2.92 2.68
CA ILE A 217 -12.42 2.51 4.08
C ILE A 217 -13.77 2.08 4.66
N ALA A 218 -13.87 0.80 5.03
CA ALA A 218 -15.03 0.24 5.72
C ALA A 218 -14.95 0.49 7.23
N GLY A 219 -16.03 0.96 7.84
CA GLY A 219 -16.16 1.13 9.28
C GLY A 219 -15.69 2.48 9.81
N MET A 220 -15.79 3.52 9.02
CA MET A 220 -15.49 4.91 9.42
C MET A 220 -16.43 5.39 10.54
N VAL A 221 -16.03 6.47 11.23
CA VAL A 221 -16.88 7.10 12.26
C VAL A 221 -18.23 7.50 11.67
N GLU A 222 -19.30 7.15 12.34
CA GLU A 222 -20.71 7.38 11.93
C GLU A 222 -21.11 6.75 10.58
N GLU A 223 -20.31 5.87 10.03
CA GLU A 223 -20.73 5.10 8.87
C GLU A 223 -21.78 4.06 9.27
N THR A 224 -22.82 3.94 8.46
CA THR A 224 -23.88 2.93 8.62
C THR A 224 -23.81 1.90 7.51
N GLU A 225 -24.44 0.73 7.71
CA GLU A 225 -24.55 -0.28 6.67
C GLU A 225 -25.19 0.27 5.39
N ALA A 226 -26.21 1.12 5.52
CA ALA A 226 -26.86 1.76 4.38
C ALA A 226 -25.90 2.67 3.61
N ASN A 227 -25.07 3.47 4.31
CA ASN A 227 -24.03 4.29 3.69
C ASN A 227 -22.98 3.42 2.98
N TRP A 228 -22.53 2.33 3.64
CA TRP A 228 -21.55 1.42 3.04
C TRP A 228 -22.07 0.76 1.76
N ARG A 229 -23.31 0.26 1.79
CA ARG A 229 -23.96 -0.34 0.60
C ARG A 229 -24.10 0.66 -0.53
N ASP A 230 -24.47 1.90 -0.25
CA ASP A 230 -24.52 2.98 -1.24
C ASP A 230 -23.13 3.35 -1.79
N CYS A 231 -22.11 3.36 -0.93
CA CYS A 231 -20.71 3.57 -1.31
C CYS A 231 -20.23 2.52 -2.30
N VAL A 232 -20.50 1.24 -2.04
CA VAL A 232 -20.17 0.12 -2.94
C VAL A 232 -20.91 0.24 -4.28
N ARG A 233 -22.21 0.56 -4.26
CA ARG A 233 -23.03 0.79 -5.47
C ARG A 233 -22.43 1.90 -6.33
N GLN A 234 -22.11 3.07 -5.74
CA GLN A 234 -21.52 4.20 -6.45
C GLN A 234 -20.14 3.86 -7.04
N THR A 235 -19.35 3.06 -6.34
CA THR A 235 -18.06 2.57 -6.84
C THR A 235 -18.23 1.69 -8.07
N ILE A 236 -19.19 0.76 -8.04
CA ILE A 236 -19.51 -0.12 -9.19
C ILE A 236 -20.01 0.70 -10.37
N GLU A 237 -20.83 1.72 -10.16
CA GLU A 237 -21.33 2.62 -11.21
C GLU A 237 -20.20 3.42 -11.88
N LEU A 238 -19.20 3.86 -11.12
CA LEU A 238 -18.01 4.51 -11.69
C LEU A 238 -17.14 3.53 -12.49
N ALA A 239 -17.21 2.24 -12.20
CA ALA A 239 -16.49 1.17 -12.87
C ALA A 239 -14.96 1.39 -12.96
N PRO A 240 -14.24 1.63 -11.85
CA PRO A 240 -12.80 1.76 -11.87
C PRO A 240 -12.11 0.46 -12.29
N ASP A 241 -10.83 0.54 -12.69
CA ASP A 241 -10.05 -0.63 -13.07
C ASP A 241 -9.73 -1.50 -11.85
N SER A 242 -9.55 -0.89 -10.68
CA SER A 242 -9.39 -1.60 -9.41
C SER A 242 -10.05 -0.85 -8.25
N VAL A 243 -10.41 -1.61 -7.23
CA VAL A 243 -10.94 -1.10 -5.96
C VAL A 243 -10.12 -1.69 -4.82
N THR A 244 -9.57 -0.84 -3.96
CA THR A 244 -8.88 -1.27 -2.74
C THR A 244 -9.75 -0.92 -1.55
N ILE A 245 -10.01 -1.89 -0.68
CA ILE A 245 -10.86 -1.74 0.49
C ILE A 245 -10.05 -1.97 1.75
N TYR A 246 -9.91 -0.93 2.55
CA TYR A 246 -9.30 -0.99 3.88
C TYR A 246 -10.39 -1.10 4.95
N GLN A 247 -10.03 -1.65 6.10
CA GLN A 247 -10.87 -1.63 7.30
C GLN A 247 -10.34 -0.54 8.23
N MET A 248 -11.24 0.29 8.76
CA MET A 248 -10.86 1.37 9.67
C MET A 248 -10.10 0.82 10.88
N GLU A 249 -8.87 1.26 11.03
CA GLU A 249 -8.05 1.02 12.23
C GLU A 249 -7.90 2.31 13.04
N VAL A 250 -7.74 2.19 14.35
CA VAL A 250 -7.58 3.33 15.25
C VAL A 250 -6.29 3.16 16.07
N PRO A 251 -5.11 3.27 15.44
CA PRO A 251 -3.84 3.26 16.15
C PRO A 251 -3.70 4.42 17.13
N TYR A 252 -2.83 4.24 18.14
CA TYR A 252 -2.63 5.18 19.26
C TYR A 252 -2.21 6.60 18.84
N ASN A 253 -1.66 6.77 17.65
CA ASN A 253 -1.20 8.06 17.10
C ASN A 253 -2.24 8.77 16.21
N THR A 254 -3.46 8.23 16.10
CA THR A 254 -4.56 8.87 15.37
C THR A 254 -5.29 9.90 16.22
N HIS A 255 -5.91 10.90 15.57
CA HIS A 255 -6.74 11.89 16.24
C HIS A 255 -7.94 11.25 16.96
N ILE A 256 -8.59 10.28 16.30
CA ILE A 256 -9.69 9.51 16.90
C ILE A 256 -9.27 8.87 18.23
N TYR A 257 -8.10 8.23 18.27
CA TYR A 257 -7.60 7.61 19.50
C TYR A 257 -7.34 8.65 20.60
N GLN A 258 -6.73 9.79 20.26
CA GLN A 258 -6.42 10.84 21.23
C GLN A 258 -7.70 11.46 21.82
N GLU A 259 -8.70 11.73 20.98
CA GLU A 259 -10.01 12.21 21.45
C GLU A 259 -10.71 11.18 22.32
N MET A 260 -10.74 9.90 21.90
CA MET A 260 -11.31 8.81 22.67
C MET A 260 -10.68 8.76 24.08
N LYS A 261 -9.35 8.83 24.15
CA LYS A 261 -8.59 8.83 25.41
C LYS A 261 -8.93 10.07 26.27
N ALA A 262 -8.98 11.25 25.68
CA ALA A 262 -9.30 12.50 26.38
C ALA A 262 -10.72 12.50 26.96
N GLN A 263 -11.66 11.83 26.29
CA GLN A 263 -13.05 11.68 26.72
C GLN A 263 -13.28 10.48 27.66
N GLY A 264 -12.24 9.73 28.04
CA GLY A 264 -12.34 8.53 28.87
C GLY A 264 -13.11 7.38 28.25
N ARG A 265 -13.26 7.35 26.92
CA ARG A 265 -13.95 6.27 26.19
C ARG A 265 -13.00 5.06 26.07
N LEU A 266 -13.54 3.87 26.32
CA LEU A 266 -12.80 2.60 26.18
C LEU A 266 -12.90 1.99 24.79
N VAL A 267 -13.88 2.42 23.99
CA VAL A 267 -14.15 1.88 22.64
C VAL A 267 -14.15 3.01 21.63
N ALA A 268 -13.46 2.81 20.53
CA ALA A 268 -13.43 3.77 19.42
C ALA A 268 -14.83 3.89 18.76
N PRO A 269 -15.23 5.10 18.33
CA PRO A 269 -16.54 5.33 17.69
C PRO A 269 -16.56 4.90 16.22
N VAL A 270 -16.09 3.68 15.95
CA VAL A 270 -16.01 3.06 14.61
C VAL A 270 -16.73 1.71 14.66
N ALA A 271 -17.10 1.16 13.52
CA ALA A 271 -17.69 -0.18 13.47
C ALA A 271 -16.78 -1.21 14.13
N ASP A 272 -17.35 -2.23 14.76
CA ASP A 272 -16.58 -3.35 15.31
C ASP A 272 -15.99 -4.25 14.20
N TRP A 273 -15.10 -5.17 14.58
CA TRP A 273 -14.40 -6.00 13.60
C TRP A 273 -15.30 -6.97 12.85
N ASN A 274 -16.39 -7.47 13.47
CA ASN A 274 -17.32 -8.36 12.80
C ASN A 274 -18.12 -7.60 11.74
N THR A 275 -18.64 -6.44 12.09
CA THR A 275 -19.32 -5.53 11.16
C THR A 275 -18.42 -5.16 9.98
N LYS A 276 -17.14 -4.78 10.22
CA LYS A 276 -16.20 -4.46 9.15
C LYS A 276 -15.96 -5.64 8.22
N ARG A 277 -15.81 -6.86 8.76
CA ARG A 277 -15.63 -8.07 7.95
C ARG A 277 -16.85 -8.39 7.11
N GLU A 278 -18.04 -8.24 7.67
CA GLU A 278 -19.30 -8.40 6.92
C GLU A 278 -19.41 -7.40 5.78
N TRP A 279 -19.09 -6.14 6.07
CA TRP A 279 -19.12 -5.08 5.05
C TRP A 279 -18.10 -5.30 3.94
N VAL A 280 -16.90 -5.75 4.26
CA VAL A 280 -15.88 -6.10 3.25
C VAL A 280 -16.32 -7.32 2.44
N ARG A 281 -16.86 -8.38 3.09
CA ARG A 281 -17.41 -9.54 2.38
C ARG A 281 -18.54 -9.13 1.42
N TYR A 282 -19.46 -8.28 1.89
CA TYR A 282 -20.52 -7.73 1.05
C TYR A 282 -19.96 -6.98 -0.15
N ALA A 283 -19.00 -6.09 0.05
CA ALA A 283 -18.42 -5.30 -1.03
C ALA A 283 -17.72 -6.17 -2.09
N PHE A 284 -16.93 -7.14 -1.67
CA PHE A 284 -16.30 -8.07 -2.60
C PHE A 284 -17.31 -8.91 -3.36
N ALA A 285 -18.36 -9.41 -2.70
CA ALA A 285 -19.42 -10.16 -3.38
C ALA A 285 -20.17 -9.31 -4.43
N GLU A 286 -20.44 -8.03 -4.15
CA GLU A 286 -21.07 -7.12 -5.13
C GLU A 286 -20.12 -6.78 -6.29
N LEU A 287 -18.83 -6.57 -6.00
CA LEU A 287 -17.82 -6.36 -7.03
C LEU A 287 -17.67 -7.59 -7.94
N GLU A 288 -17.67 -8.81 -7.39
CA GLU A 288 -17.65 -10.04 -8.19
C GLU A 288 -18.89 -10.18 -9.08
N ARG A 289 -20.09 -9.84 -8.56
CA ARG A 289 -21.32 -9.79 -9.38
C ARG A 289 -21.24 -8.76 -10.50
N ALA A 290 -20.50 -7.67 -10.27
CA ALA A 290 -20.23 -6.63 -11.27
C ALA A 290 -19.08 -7.00 -12.24
N GLY A 291 -18.52 -8.22 -12.16
CA GLY A 291 -17.50 -8.74 -13.08
C GLY A 291 -16.06 -8.50 -12.64
N TYR A 292 -15.83 -8.01 -11.40
CA TYR A 292 -14.48 -7.92 -10.86
C TYR A 292 -13.97 -9.29 -10.40
N LYS A 293 -12.65 -9.42 -10.31
CA LYS A 293 -11.95 -10.56 -9.70
C LYS A 293 -11.20 -10.11 -8.46
N ILE A 294 -11.25 -10.92 -7.41
CA ILE A 294 -10.49 -10.64 -6.18
C ILE A 294 -9.01 -10.93 -6.46
N ALA A 295 -8.19 -9.90 -6.39
CA ALA A 295 -6.75 -9.97 -6.65
C ALA A 295 -5.91 -10.03 -5.35
N SER A 296 -6.50 -9.68 -4.21
CA SER A 296 -5.89 -9.84 -2.88
C SER A 296 -6.95 -9.68 -1.80
N GLY A 297 -6.60 -9.92 -0.55
CA GLY A 297 -7.47 -9.66 0.61
C GLY A 297 -7.92 -8.20 0.76
N TYR A 298 -7.45 -7.31 -0.11
CA TYR A 298 -7.79 -5.87 -0.08
C TYR A 298 -8.25 -5.32 -1.42
N THR A 299 -8.04 -6.03 -2.54
CA THR A 299 -8.19 -5.45 -3.87
C THR A 299 -8.99 -6.33 -4.80
N ALA A 300 -9.98 -5.76 -5.48
CA ALA A 300 -10.66 -6.33 -6.61
C ALA A 300 -10.26 -5.59 -7.89
N VAL A 301 -10.14 -6.30 -9.02
CA VAL A 301 -9.73 -5.78 -10.33
C VAL A 301 -10.74 -6.16 -11.40
N LYS A 302 -10.99 -5.27 -12.36
CA LYS A 302 -12.00 -5.48 -13.39
C LYS A 302 -11.51 -6.40 -14.51
N GLU A 303 -10.29 -6.21 -14.98
CA GLU A 303 -9.67 -6.97 -16.07
C GLU A 303 -8.29 -7.48 -15.59
N PRO A 304 -8.21 -8.65 -14.94
CA PRO A 304 -6.98 -9.12 -14.29
C PRO A 304 -5.80 -9.31 -15.26
N GLU A 305 -6.07 -9.53 -16.56
CA GLU A 305 -5.01 -9.65 -17.58
C GLU A 305 -4.30 -8.31 -17.86
N ARG A 306 -4.95 -7.18 -17.56
CA ARG A 306 -4.49 -5.82 -17.86
C ARG A 306 -4.25 -4.97 -16.63
N THR A 307 -4.96 -5.31 -15.52
CA THR A 307 -4.95 -4.52 -14.30
C THR A 307 -4.11 -5.22 -13.25
N HIS A 308 -2.91 -4.68 -12.99
CA HIS A 308 -1.98 -5.22 -12.02
C HIS A 308 -1.64 -4.16 -10.97
N PHE A 309 -1.18 -4.58 -9.81
CA PHE A 309 -0.55 -3.70 -8.85
C PHE A 309 0.92 -4.13 -8.68
N VAL A 310 1.74 -3.73 -9.65
CA VAL A 310 3.13 -4.19 -9.81
C VAL A 310 3.98 -3.86 -8.57
N TYR A 311 3.81 -2.66 -8.00
CA TYR A 311 4.48 -2.24 -6.76
C TYR A 311 4.25 -3.25 -5.64
N ARG A 312 2.98 -3.55 -5.33
CA ARG A 312 2.59 -4.49 -4.27
C ARG A 312 3.12 -5.90 -4.54
N ASP A 313 2.84 -6.41 -5.72
CA ASP A 313 3.13 -7.81 -6.06
C ASP A 313 4.64 -8.07 -6.13
N SER A 314 5.41 -7.09 -6.60
CA SER A 314 6.87 -7.17 -6.62
C SER A 314 7.47 -7.16 -5.21
N LEU A 315 6.99 -6.27 -4.33
CA LEU A 315 7.47 -6.21 -2.94
C LEU A 315 7.13 -7.48 -2.15
N TRP A 316 5.96 -8.07 -2.38
CA TRP A 316 5.56 -9.31 -1.73
C TRP A 316 6.34 -10.53 -2.23
N ARG A 317 7.01 -10.39 -3.37
CA ARG A 317 7.96 -11.36 -3.93
C ARG A 317 9.42 -10.98 -3.72
N GLY A 318 9.69 -10.03 -2.82
CA GLY A 318 11.03 -9.70 -2.37
C GLY A 318 11.84 -8.81 -3.33
N ALA A 319 11.20 -8.00 -4.16
CA ALA A 319 11.86 -6.98 -4.95
C ALA A 319 12.63 -5.99 -4.07
N ASP A 320 13.69 -5.42 -4.62
CA ASP A 320 14.39 -4.30 -4.01
C ASP A 320 13.56 -3.03 -4.09
N LEU A 321 13.56 -2.25 -3.02
CA LEU A 321 12.89 -0.95 -2.94
C LEU A 321 13.82 0.09 -2.34
N VAL A 322 14.00 1.20 -3.01
CA VAL A 322 14.60 2.42 -2.45
C VAL A 322 13.47 3.36 -2.08
N GLY A 323 13.33 3.63 -0.79
CA GLY A 323 12.39 4.59 -0.24
C GLY A 323 13.05 5.92 0.03
N LEU A 324 12.56 6.97 -0.61
CA LEU A 324 12.99 8.36 -0.45
C LEU A 324 12.00 9.14 0.42
N GLY A 325 12.53 10.11 1.13
CA GLY A 325 11.75 11.00 1.97
C GLY A 325 11.72 10.59 3.44
N VAL A 326 11.18 11.49 4.27
CA VAL A 326 11.05 11.29 5.71
C VAL A 326 10.22 10.04 6.02
N ALA A 327 10.65 9.26 7.01
CA ALA A 327 10.02 8.02 7.47
C ALA A 327 9.92 6.88 6.44
N SER A 328 10.44 7.02 5.23
CA SER A 328 10.38 6.00 4.18
C SER A 328 11.07 4.71 4.59
N PHE A 329 10.54 3.60 4.08
CA PHE A 329 11.11 2.27 4.24
C PHE A 329 11.78 1.81 2.96
N SER A 330 12.90 1.11 3.11
CA SER A 330 13.64 0.49 2.01
C SER A 330 13.83 -1.00 2.27
N HIS A 331 13.98 -1.76 1.18
CA HIS A 331 14.36 -3.17 1.18
C HIS A 331 15.39 -3.39 0.08
N VAL A 332 16.65 -3.60 0.46
CA VAL A 332 17.77 -3.63 -0.47
C VAL A 332 18.65 -4.86 -0.20
N GLY A 333 18.78 -5.73 -1.20
CA GLY A 333 19.59 -6.95 -1.08
C GLY A 333 19.22 -7.82 0.11
N GLY A 334 17.92 -7.86 0.45
CA GLY A 334 17.37 -8.60 1.58
C GLY A 334 17.51 -7.90 2.94
N THR A 335 18.01 -6.66 2.99
CA THR A 335 18.14 -5.86 4.20
C THR A 335 17.04 -4.79 4.23
N HIS A 336 16.34 -4.67 5.34
CA HIS A 336 15.38 -3.61 5.60
C HIS A 336 16.03 -2.45 6.31
N PHE A 337 15.64 -1.22 5.96
CA PHE A 337 16.04 -0.03 6.70
C PHE A 337 15.03 1.09 6.53
N GLN A 338 15.09 2.07 7.41
CA GLN A 338 14.17 3.20 7.44
C GLN A 338 14.94 4.51 7.52
N ASN A 339 14.41 5.53 6.86
CA ASN A 339 14.85 6.92 7.00
C ASN A 339 14.40 7.53 8.33
N GLN A 340 15.04 8.64 8.72
CA GLN A 340 14.63 9.46 9.87
C GLN A 340 13.13 9.75 9.80
N HIS A 341 12.45 9.54 10.91
CA HIS A 341 10.99 9.68 10.99
C HIS A 341 10.55 11.12 11.31
N ASP A 342 11.48 12.00 11.67
CA ASP A 342 11.24 13.42 11.92
C ASP A 342 11.88 14.28 10.83
N PHE A 343 11.21 15.40 10.50
CA PHE A 343 11.56 16.25 9.38
C PHE A 343 12.94 16.90 9.53
N GLU A 344 13.23 17.47 10.70
CA GLU A 344 14.48 18.21 10.91
C GLU A 344 15.72 17.32 10.88
N PRO A 345 15.77 16.17 11.55
CA PRO A 345 16.90 15.24 11.41
C PRO A 345 17.09 14.72 9.99
N TYR A 346 15.99 14.44 9.25
CA TYR A 346 16.03 14.04 7.84
C TYR A 346 16.70 15.10 6.99
N VAL A 347 16.26 16.35 7.11
CA VAL A 347 16.80 17.51 6.38
C VAL A 347 18.27 17.75 6.73
N ALA A 348 18.64 17.69 8.01
CA ALA A 348 20.00 17.95 8.49
C ALA A 348 21.00 16.94 7.88
N MET A 349 20.68 15.64 7.91
CA MET A 349 21.58 14.61 7.38
C MET A 349 21.80 14.75 5.86
N LEU A 350 20.76 15.09 5.10
CA LEU A 350 20.90 15.28 3.67
C LEU A 350 21.69 16.56 3.30
N ARG A 351 21.56 17.62 4.09
CA ARG A 351 22.41 18.83 3.93
C ARG A 351 23.89 18.52 4.17
N GLU A 352 24.18 17.59 5.07
CA GLU A 352 25.54 17.07 5.32
C GLU A 352 26.01 16.06 4.24
N GLY A 353 25.19 15.74 3.25
CA GLY A 353 25.51 14.77 2.19
C GLY A 353 25.47 13.31 2.65
N ARG A 354 24.75 13.01 3.73
CA ARG A 354 24.57 11.67 4.31
C ARG A 354 23.17 11.13 4.05
N LEU A 355 23.06 9.81 3.77
CA LEU A 355 21.76 9.14 3.73
C LEU A 355 21.07 9.23 5.10
N PRO A 356 19.78 9.57 5.16
CA PRO A 356 19.08 9.87 6.42
C PRO A 356 18.57 8.61 7.13
N LEU A 357 19.39 7.58 7.25
CA LEU A 357 19.02 6.29 7.82
C LEU A 357 18.90 6.37 9.35
N CYS A 358 17.89 5.73 9.94
CA CYS A 358 17.72 5.69 11.40
C CYS A 358 17.73 4.31 12.02
N ARG A 359 17.35 3.27 11.31
CA ARG A 359 17.35 1.88 11.79
C ARG A 359 17.37 0.87 10.67
N ALA A 360 17.84 -0.33 10.94
CA ALA A 360 17.93 -1.41 9.96
C ALA A 360 17.73 -2.79 10.57
N LEU A 361 17.50 -3.78 9.70
CA LEU A 361 17.46 -5.20 10.02
C LEU A 361 17.77 -6.02 8.77
N THR A 362 18.73 -6.94 8.85
CA THR A 362 18.89 -8.00 7.85
C THR A 362 18.23 -9.27 8.38
N PRO A 363 17.09 -9.69 7.83
CA PRO A 363 16.45 -10.94 8.20
C PRO A 363 17.32 -12.15 7.87
N THR A 364 17.22 -13.20 8.67
CA THR A 364 17.78 -14.52 8.38
C THR A 364 17.16 -15.14 7.11
N PRO A 365 17.77 -16.17 6.51
CA PRO A 365 17.13 -16.89 5.39
C PRO A 365 15.74 -17.42 5.69
N GLU A 366 15.51 -17.94 6.90
CA GLU A 366 14.21 -18.43 7.35
C GLU A 366 13.19 -17.28 7.48
N GLU A 367 13.57 -16.18 8.08
CA GLU A 367 12.69 -15.00 8.19
C GLU A 367 12.32 -14.43 6.83
N ARG A 368 13.21 -14.48 5.84
CA ARG A 368 12.89 -14.07 4.46
C ARG A 368 11.88 -15.02 3.81
N LEU A 369 12.02 -16.32 4.01
CA LEU A 369 11.05 -17.31 3.56
C LEU A 369 9.66 -17.03 4.17
N ILE A 370 9.60 -16.91 5.51
CA ILE A 370 8.36 -16.61 6.25
C ILE A 370 7.75 -15.28 5.77
N ARG A 371 8.57 -14.25 5.57
CA ARG A 371 8.10 -12.95 5.05
C ARG A 371 7.34 -13.10 3.74
N GLU A 372 7.92 -13.81 2.77
CA GLU A 372 7.28 -13.94 1.46
C GLU A 372 6.06 -14.85 1.51
N ILE A 373 6.03 -15.89 2.33
CA ILE A 373 4.84 -16.70 2.57
C ILE A 373 3.70 -15.84 3.11
N VAL A 374 3.93 -15.13 4.23
CA VAL A 374 2.91 -14.32 4.90
C VAL A 374 2.39 -13.20 4.00
N LEU A 375 3.28 -12.54 3.24
CA LEU A 375 2.88 -11.47 2.33
C LEU A 375 2.11 -12.00 1.12
N GLN A 376 2.53 -13.15 0.55
CA GLN A 376 1.85 -13.73 -0.61
C GLN A 376 0.50 -14.37 -0.26
N PHE A 377 0.30 -14.85 0.97
CA PHE A 377 -1.04 -15.28 1.40
C PHE A 377 -2.11 -14.19 1.27
N LYS A 378 -1.72 -12.94 1.30
CA LYS A 378 -2.64 -11.82 1.02
C LYS A 378 -3.14 -11.78 -0.43
N LEU A 379 -2.48 -12.47 -1.36
CA LEU A 379 -2.95 -12.67 -2.73
C LEU A 379 -4.03 -13.75 -2.83
N GLY A 380 -4.38 -14.38 -1.70
CA GLY A 380 -5.33 -15.50 -1.64
C GLY A 380 -4.72 -16.84 -2.04
N GLN A 381 -3.49 -16.89 -2.48
CA GLN A 381 -2.79 -18.12 -2.87
C GLN A 381 -1.28 -17.98 -2.79
N ILE A 382 -0.58 -19.12 -2.60
CA ILE A 382 0.88 -19.22 -2.72
C ILE A 382 1.24 -20.35 -3.69
N SER A 383 2.32 -20.17 -4.45
CA SER A 383 2.80 -21.18 -5.39
C SER A 383 3.94 -22.00 -4.80
N ARG A 384 3.78 -23.32 -4.65
CA ARG A 384 4.82 -24.24 -4.21
C ARG A 384 6.05 -24.16 -5.13
N ALA A 385 5.81 -24.14 -6.44
CA ALA A 385 6.88 -24.04 -7.44
C ALA A 385 7.73 -22.77 -7.28
N TYR A 386 7.10 -21.65 -6.92
CA TYR A 386 7.82 -20.40 -6.65
C TYR A 386 8.80 -20.55 -5.47
N PHE A 387 8.35 -21.10 -4.35
CA PHE A 387 9.18 -21.26 -3.15
C PHE A 387 10.28 -22.30 -3.35
N GLN A 388 9.96 -23.40 -4.04
CA GLN A 388 10.96 -24.41 -4.42
C GLN A 388 12.06 -23.81 -5.28
N LYS A 389 11.71 -23.00 -6.29
CA LYS A 389 12.67 -22.35 -7.20
C LYS A 389 13.53 -21.31 -6.49
N LYS A 390 12.92 -20.47 -5.64
CA LYS A 390 13.60 -19.32 -5.02
C LYS A 390 14.36 -19.67 -3.74
N PHE A 391 13.79 -20.53 -2.92
CA PHE A 391 14.31 -20.86 -1.58
C PHE A 391 14.83 -22.30 -1.47
N GLY A 392 14.54 -23.15 -2.46
CA GLY A 392 14.87 -24.59 -2.39
C GLY A 392 13.99 -25.35 -1.39
N VAL A 393 12.81 -24.82 -1.04
CA VAL A 393 11.94 -25.33 0.01
C VAL A 393 10.57 -25.69 -0.57
N ASP A 394 10.10 -26.94 -0.31
CA ASP A 394 8.71 -27.30 -0.46
C ASP A 394 7.92 -26.81 0.77
N VAL A 395 7.18 -25.72 0.61
CA VAL A 395 6.43 -25.07 1.69
C VAL A 395 5.35 -25.97 2.28
N ALA A 396 4.74 -26.85 1.48
CA ALA A 396 3.71 -27.78 1.96
C ALA A 396 4.30 -28.79 2.97
N SER A 397 5.48 -29.33 2.68
CA SER A 397 6.17 -30.25 3.60
C SER A 397 6.78 -29.49 4.81
N ARG A 398 7.37 -28.31 4.57
CA ARG A 398 8.05 -27.55 5.62
C ARG A 398 7.13 -27.03 6.71
N PHE A 399 5.90 -26.66 6.36
CA PHE A 399 4.89 -26.09 7.24
C PHE A 399 3.64 -26.98 7.34
N ALA A 400 3.79 -28.30 7.20
CA ALA A 400 2.69 -29.25 7.11
C ALA A 400 1.71 -29.14 8.29
N ASP A 401 2.21 -29.03 9.51
CA ASP A 401 1.37 -28.93 10.71
C ASP A 401 0.53 -27.66 10.69
N THR A 402 1.16 -26.48 10.47
CA THR A 402 0.46 -25.19 10.43
C THR A 402 -0.55 -25.11 9.28
N LEU A 403 -0.18 -25.59 8.09
CA LEU A 403 -1.08 -25.62 6.94
C LEU A 403 -2.22 -26.60 7.14
N GLY A 404 -1.95 -27.75 7.80
CA GLY A 404 -2.95 -28.74 8.18
C GLY A 404 -3.97 -28.17 9.17
N ASP A 405 -3.54 -27.42 10.17
CA ASP A 405 -4.42 -26.74 11.12
C ASP A 405 -5.32 -25.72 10.41
N LEU A 406 -4.75 -24.87 9.54
CA LEU A 406 -5.52 -23.90 8.75
C LEU A 406 -6.53 -24.58 7.82
N GLN A 407 -6.17 -25.73 7.26
CA GLN A 407 -7.05 -26.53 6.41
C GLN A 407 -8.19 -27.16 7.21
N ALA A 408 -7.89 -27.70 8.39
CA ALA A 408 -8.88 -28.27 9.31
C ALA A 408 -9.88 -27.21 9.81
N GLU A 409 -9.43 -25.97 9.98
CA GLU A 409 -10.27 -24.82 10.35
C GLU A 409 -11.02 -24.16 9.17
N GLY A 410 -10.78 -24.61 7.94
CA GLY A 410 -11.44 -24.11 6.73
C GLY A 410 -10.88 -22.79 6.19
N PHE A 411 -9.71 -22.33 6.67
CA PHE A 411 -9.04 -21.14 6.16
C PHE A 411 -8.19 -21.39 4.92
N LEU A 412 -7.84 -22.63 4.63
CA LEU A 412 -7.00 -23.03 3.52
C LEU A 412 -7.62 -24.19 2.76
N VAL A 413 -7.49 -24.16 1.44
CA VAL A 413 -7.75 -25.32 0.56
C VAL A 413 -6.49 -25.59 -0.27
N THR A 414 -6.21 -26.86 -0.56
CA THR A 414 -5.13 -27.24 -1.46
C THR A 414 -5.72 -27.45 -2.85
N ASP A 415 -5.20 -26.75 -3.85
CA ASP A 415 -5.60 -26.87 -5.25
C ASP A 415 -4.36 -27.25 -6.10
N GLY A 416 -4.21 -28.54 -6.36
CA GLY A 416 -3.11 -29.08 -7.14
C GLY A 416 -1.73 -28.69 -6.61
N ASP A 417 -0.95 -28.01 -7.45
CA ASP A 417 0.40 -27.50 -7.13
C ASP A 417 0.42 -26.08 -6.52
N ALA A 418 -0.73 -25.47 -6.30
CA ALA A 418 -0.89 -24.19 -5.65
C ALA A 418 -1.12 -24.32 -4.14
#